data_4d729df05910da79975172e6cb87e9f4
#
_entry.id   4d729df05910da79975172e6cb87e9f4
#
_cell.length_a   1.000
_cell.length_b   1.000
_cell.length_c   1.000
_cell.angle_alpha   90.00
_cell.angle_beta   90.00
_cell.angle_gamma   90.00
#
_symmetry.space_group_name_H-M   'P 1'
#
loop_
_entity.id
_entity.type
_entity.pdbx_description
1 polymer ?
#
loop_
_entity_poly.entity_id
_entity_poly.type
_entity_poly.pdbx_seq_one_letter_code
_entity_poly.pdbx_strand_id
1 'polypeptide(L)'
;MGHVDGMCMFKQKTWLLLRHGNKLAILRTMGQKTGAHAQGKYLMHTAFAMRPGTSHPQLGSWAQYFLGRRSRSMPDSVLIGAGNPGPGFFPPDHAPFPIGDASKGIRDLLPKIDRKVFNHRVQLAQRFSRVFEKYFPHDEVKAYAQFYDETLKFFDSKTVDAFDINKEAPKARSLYGTSKFGRGLLLARRLLEHKVRYIEVTLGGWDGMHNGMNAGEQRTGELDAPFAAFLGDLDQRGLLKETMVVLTTEFGRTPKINQRGGRDHFPGAFSAVLAGGGVNGGQVIGQTDEKGIKRAKGDKISPQDLHTTIAHALGLPVDERIHGSGGRPFFVGNQGSVIKQVFA
;
A
#
# COMPACT_ATOMS: atom_id res chain seq x y z
N MET A 1 -29.30 10.56 12.29
CA MET A 1 -29.06 9.44 11.35
C MET A 1 -28.56 10.08 10.05
N GLY A 2 -27.25 10.20 9.89
CA GLY A 2 -26.64 10.77 8.69
C GLY A 2 -26.50 9.70 7.62
N HIS A 3 -27.21 9.85 6.52
CA HIS A 3 -26.97 9.08 5.31
C HIS A 3 -25.55 9.36 4.79
N VAL A 4 -24.72 8.35 4.75
CA VAL A 4 -23.41 8.37 4.07
C VAL A 4 -23.68 7.99 2.61
N ASP A 5 -24.17 8.93 1.81
CA ASP A 5 -24.70 8.72 0.46
C ASP A 5 -23.69 8.26 -0.61
N GLY A 6 -22.46 8.01 -0.26
CA GLY A 6 -21.43 7.49 -1.20
C GLY A 6 -21.07 6.02 -1.04
N MET A 7 -21.44 5.37 0.06
CA MET A 7 -21.14 3.97 0.32
C MET A 7 -22.31 3.01 0.13
N CYS A 8 -23.50 3.52 -0.16
CA CYS A 8 -24.73 2.72 -0.26
C CYS A 8 -24.92 2.13 -1.65
N MET A 9 -23.94 1.39 -2.18
CA MET A 9 -24.12 0.69 -3.47
C MET A 9 -24.65 -0.75 -3.35
N PHE A 10 -24.69 -1.32 -2.14
CA PHE A 10 -25.07 -2.71 -1.95
C PHE A 10 -26.01 -2.86 -0.75
N LYS A 11 -27.06 -3.66 -0.91
CA LYS A 11 -27.99 -4.04 0.15
C LYS A 11 -27.35 -5.06 1.11
N GLN A 12 -26.30 -4.70 1.81
CA GLN A 12 -25.74 -5.55 2.86
C GLN A 12 -26.37 -5.17 4.20
N LYS A 13 -26.83 -6.16 4.96
CA LYS A 13 -27.60 -5.96 6.19
C LYS A 13 -26.83 -5.28 7.33
N THR A 14 -25.50 -5.29 7.30
CA THR A 14 -24.64 -4.62 8.28
C THR A 14 -23.24 -4.40 7.71
N TRP A 15 -22.81 -3.15 7.66
CA TRP A 15 -21.44 -2.79 7.34
C TRP A 15 -20.61 -2.75 8.64
N LEU A 16 -19.69 -3.67 8.81
CA LEU A 16 -18.84 -3.72 10.00
C LEU A 16 -17.91 -2.52 10.08
N LEU A 17 -17.47 -2.01 8.93
CA LEU A 17 -16.64 -0.82 8.83
C LEU A 17 -17.34 0.43 9.41
N LEU A 18 -18.67 0.53 9.32
CA LEU A 18 -19.42 1.66 9.88
C LEU A 18 -19.28 1.80 11.41
N ARG A 19 -18.94 0.72 12.12
CA ARG A 19 -18.65 0.77 13.57
C ARG A 19 -17.42 1.63 13.90
N HIS A 20 -16.58 1.87 12.91
CA HIS A 20 -15.38 2.70 13.03
C HIS A 20 -15.57 4.09 12.38
N GLY A 21 -16.81 4.48 12.02
CA GLY A 21 -17.10 5.72 11.31
C GLY A 21 -16.50 6.98 11.97
N ASN A 22 -16.48 7.02 13.30
CA ASN A 22 -15.85 8.08 14.08
C ASN A 22 -14.32 8.17 13.95
N LYS A 23 -13.68 7.16 13.35
CA LYS A 23 -12.22 7.10 13.13
C LYS A 23 -11.85 7.37 11.67
N LEU A 24 -12.85 7.48 10.78
CA LEU A 24 -12.64 7.59 9.35
C LEU A 24 -12.76 9.03 8.86
N ALA A 25 -11.80 9.47 8.06
CA ALA A 25 -11.94 10.63 7.19
C ALA A 25 -12.15 10.13 5.75
N ILE A 26 -13.27 10.49 5.13
CA ILE A 26 -13.62 10.07 3.79
C ILE A 26 -13.36 11.21 2.81
N LEU A 27 -12.41 11.01 1.90
CA LEU A 27 -12.15 11.91 0.79
C LEU A 27 -13.09 11.55 -0.35
N ARG A 28 -14.20 12.27 -0.49
CA ARG A 28 -15.27 11.95 -1.47
C ARG A 28 -14.93 12.38 -2.90
N THR A 29 -14.02 13.32 -3.06
CA THR A 29 -13.80 14.02 -4.34
C THR A 29 -12.44 13.72 -4.95
N MET A 30 -11.90 12.51 -4.70
CA MET A 30 -10.77 12.01 -5.48
C MET A 30 -11.11 11.97 -6.96
N GLY A 31 -10.12 12.22 -7.79
CA GLY A 31 -10.32 12.08 -9.23
C GLY A 31 -9.05 12.24 -10.03
N GLN A 32 -9.06 11.58 -11.19
CA GLN A 32 -7.97 11.58 -12.15
C GLN A 32 -8.48 11.59 -13.60
N LYS A 33 -7.58 11.52 -14.58
CA LYS A 33 -7.96 11.66 -16.00
C LYS A 33 -8.11 10.32 -16.72
N THR A 34 -7.53 9.22 -16.19
CA THR A 34 -7.51 7.93 -16.89
C THR A 34 -8.43 6.90 -16.25
N GLY A 35 -9.20 6.18 -17.08
CA GLY A 35 -9.96 4.99 -16.69
C GLY A 35 -9.27 3.67 -17.05
N ALA A 36 -8.00 3.70 -17.45
CA ALA A 36 -7.22 2.51 -17.76
C ALA A 36 -6.42 2.05 -16.53
N HIS A 37 -6.50 0.75 -16.18
CA HIS A 37 -5.91 0.18 -14.98
C HIS A 37 -4.40 0.44 -14.83
N ALA A 38 -3.62 0.17 -15.88
CA ALA A 38 -2.17 0.29 -15.80
C ALA A 38 -1.75 1.73 -15.43
N GLN A 39 -2.30 2.72 -16.13
CA GLN A 39 -2.01 4.13 -15.90
C GLN A 39 -2.58 4.62 -14.56
N GLY A 40 -3.81 4.19 -14.22
CA GLY A 40 -4.46 4.56 -12.97
C GLY A 40 -3.73 4.01 -11.75
N LYS A 41 -3.38 2.74 -11.76
CA LYS A 41 -2.59 2.10 -10.70
C LYS A 41 -1.23 2.76 -10.54
N TYR A 42 -0.52 2.98 -11.65
CA TYR A 42 0.78 3.66 -11.62
C TYR A 42 0.67 5.05 -10.97
N LEU A 43 -0.33 5.84 -11.38
CA LEU A 43 -0.56 7.17 -10.81
C LEU A 43 -0.88 7.11 -9.31
N MET A 44 -1.71 6.14 -8.88
CA MET A 44 -2.07 5.97 -7.46
C MET A 44 -0.95 5.42 -6.59
N HIS A 45 0.09 4.79 -7.15
CA HIS A 45 1.25 4.34 -6.40
C HIS A 45 2.39 5.36 -6.35
N THR A 46 2.49 6.23 -7.36
CA THR A 46 3.65 7.10 -7.54
C THR A 46 3.36 8.59 -7.49
N ALA A 47 2.10 9.01 -7.64
CA ALA A 47 1.65 10.38 -7.92
C ALA A 47 2.08 10.93 -9.31
N PHE A 48 2.70 10.10 -10.16
CA PHE A 48 3.17 10.51 -11.49
C PHE A 48 2.40 9.80 -12.61
N ALA A 49 2.16 10.50 -13.69
CA ALA A 49 1.65 9.87 -14.90
C ALA A 49 2.72 8.93 -15.50
N MET A 50 2.30 7.76 -15.94
CA MET A 50 3.19 6.81 -16.64
C MET A 50 3.75 7.45 -17.91
N ARG A 51 5.06 7.40 -18.09
CA ARG A 51 5.77 7.91 -19.25
C ARG A 51 6.84 6.92 -19.71
N PRO A 52 7.06 6.72 -21.00
CA PRO A 52 8.16 5.92 -21.51
C PRO A 52 9.52 6.42 -20.99
N GLY A 53 10.41 5.48 -20.68
CA GLY A 53 11.80 5.80 -20.29
C GLY A 53 11.97 6.36 -18.88
N THR A 54 10.90 6.46 -18.07
CA THR A 54 11.01 6.92 -16.69
C THR A 54 10.14 6.08 -15.77
N SER A 55 10.76 5.47 -14.76
CA SER A 55 10.06 4.80 -13.67
C SER A 55 10.13 5.68 -12.42
N HIS A 56 8.99 5.91 -11.77
CA HIS A 56 8.92 6.75 -10.57
C HIS A 56 8.80 5.88 -9.32
N PRO A 57 9.43 6.30 -8.19
CA PRO A 57 9.33 5.57 -6.95
C PRO A 57 7.90 5.55 -6.39
N GLN A 58 7.51 4.43 -5.82
CA GLN A 58 6.31 4.35 -4.99
C GLN A 58 6.55 4.99 -3.60
N LEU A 59 5.49 5.29 -2.86
CA LEU A 59 5.60 6.09 -1.63
C LEU A 59 6.47 5.45 -0.55
N GLY A 60 6.45 4.11 -0.40
CA GLY A 60 7.33 3.40 0.54
C GLY A 60 8.82 3.54 0.20
N SER A 61 9.16 3.61 -1.09
CA SER A 61 10.54 3.87 -1.55
C SER A 61 10.99 5.31 -1.24
N TRP A 62 10.11 6.28 -1.39
CA TRP A 62 10.35 7.65 -0.95
C TRP A 62 10.59 7.73 0.56
N ALA A 63 9.76 7.03 1.34
CA ALA A 63 9.91 6.99 2.80
C ALA A 63 11.27 6.39 3.21
N GLN A 64 11.70 5.31 2.54
CA GLN A 64 13.01 4.72 2.82
C GLN A 64 14.17 5.64 2.40
N TYR A 65 14.05 6.34 1.27
CA TYR A 65 15.07 7.27 0.80
C TYR A 65 15.31 8.41 1.79
N PHE A 66 14.25 9.09 2.24
CA PHE A 66 14.38 10.24 3.14
C PHE A 66 14.66 9.88 4.59
N LEU A 67 14.05 8.82 5.10
CA LEU A 67 14.12 8.47 6.51
C LEU A 67 15.15 7.35 6.80
N GLY A 68 15.82 6.84 5.76
CA GLY A 68 16.75 5.72 5.87
C GLY A 68 16.07 4.42 6.33
N ARG A 69 16.87 3.38 6.56
CA ARG A 69 16.40 2.09 7.06
C ARG A 69 16.20 2.14 8.58
N ARG A 70 15.01 1.74 9.02
CA ARG A 70 14.66 1.67 10.44
C ARG A 70 15.30 0.47 11.14
N SER A 71 15.45 -0.62 10.42
CA SER A 71 16.05 -1.88 10.92
C SER A 71 16.93 -2.53 9.85
N ARG A 72 18.02 -3.18 10.28
CA ARG A 72 18.82 -4.02 9.37
C ARG A 72 18.26 -5.43 9.22
N SER A 73 17.35 -5.84 10.10
CA SER A 73 16.77 -7.17 10.13
C SER A 73 15.30 -7.23 9.69
N MET A 74 14.71 -6.09 9.28
CA MET A 74 13.35 -6.01 8.75
C MET A 74 13.34 -5.10 7.52
N PRO A 75 12.55 -5.42 6.48
CA PRO A 75 12.32 -4.50 5.37
C PRO A 75 11.54 -3.27 5.86
N ASP A 76 11.86 -2.08 5.35
CA ASP A 76 11.12 -0.86 5.67
C ASP A 76 9.79 -0.76 4.94
N SER A 77 9.68 -1.41 3.78
CA SER A 77 8.48 -1.43 2.95
C SER A 77 8.13 -2.86 2.54
N VAL A 78 6.86 -3.26 2.67
CA VAL A 78 6.36 -4.59 2.32
C VAL A 78 5.13 -4.47 1.43
N LEU A 79 5.10 -5.24 0.34
CA LEU A 79 3.96 -5.41 -0.53
C LEU A 79 3.34 -6.79 -0.33
N ILE A 80 2.06 -6.84 0.05
CA ILE A 80 1.30 -8.08 0.23
C ILE A 80 0.25 -8.18 -0.87
N GLY A 81 0.41 -9.16 -1.76
CA GLY A 81 -0.43 -9.35 -2.94
C GLY A 81 0.32 -9.10 -4.24
N ALA A 82 -0.26 -8.37 -5.17
CA ALA A 82 0.27 -8.16 -6.50
C ALA A 82 0.41 -6.68 -6.86
N GLY A 83 1.52 -6.38 -7.53
CA GLY A 83 1.68 -5.27 -8.47
C GLY A 83 1.86 -3.88 -7.90
N ASN A 84 3.12 -3.44 -7.77
CA ASN A 84 3.42 -2.03 -7.64
C ASN A 84 4.61 -1.64 -8.53
N PRO A 85 4.81 -0.36 -8.84
CA PRO A 85 5.88 0.09 -9.74
C PRO A 85 7.29 -0.04 -9.15
N GLY A 86 7.43 -0.38 -7.88
CA GLY A 86 8.74 -0.59 -7.24
C GLY A 86 9.49 0.69 -6.89
N PRO A 87 10.84 0.62 -6.81
CA PRO A 87 11.68 1.73 -6.35
C PRO A 87 11.84 2.86 -7.38
N GLY A 88 11.37 2.65 -8.63
CA GLY A 88 11.50 3.64 -9.70
C GLY A 88 12.96 3.91 -10.05
N PHE A 89 13.38 5.17 -9.98
CA PHE A 89 14.76 5.59 -10.24
C PHE A 89 15.68 5.52 -8.99
N PHE A 90 15.15 5.10 -7.84
CA PHE A 90 15.98 4.81 -6.68
C PHE A 90 16.69 3.46 -6.81
N PRO A 91 17.76 3.22 -6.07
CA PRO A 91 18.45 1.94 -6.04
C PRO A 91 17.52 0.77 -5.67
N PRO A 92 17.82 -0.46 -6.14
CA PRO A 92 16.96 -1.63 -5.92
C PRO A 92 16.68 -1.99 -4.46
N ASP A 93 17.55 -1.62 -3.54
CA ASP A 93 17.39 -1.83 -2.09
C ASP A 93 16.25 -1.00 -1.48
N HIS A 94 15.74 0.02 -2.21
CA HIS A 94 14.54 0.79 -1.86
C HIS A 94 13.24 0.12 -2.35
N ALA A 95 13.34 -1.06 -2.99
CA ALA A 95 12.16 -1.80 -3.42
C ALA A 95 11.37 -2.35 -2.23
N PRO A 96 10.03 -2.41 -2.28
CA PRO A 96 9.25 -3.08 -1.28
C PRO A 96 9.52 -4.59 -1.29
N PHE A 97 9.56 -5.21 -0.13
CA PHE A 97 9.70 -6.66 0.00
C PHE A 97 8.38 -7.35 -0.39
N PRO A 98 8.37 -8.22 -1.42
CA PRO A 98 7.13 -8.77 -1.94
C PRO A 98 6.69 -10.04 -1.19
N ILE A 99 5.43 -10.10 -0.77
CA ILE A 99 4.74 -11.29 -0.23
C ILE A 99 3.52 -11.59 -1.09
N GLY A 100 3.57 -12.63 -1.91
CA GLY A 100 2.46 -12.97 -2.82
C GLY A 100 1.22 -13.53 -2.11
N ASP A 101 1.40 -14.30 -1.03
CA ASP A 101 0.31 -14.88 -0.22
C ASP A 101 0.78 -14.99 1.24
N ALA A 102 0.13 -14.26 2.12
CA ALA A 102 0.47 -14.23 3.55
C ALA A 102 0.36 -15.61 4.23
N SER A 103 -0.46 -16.53 3.72
CA SER A 103 -0.57 -17.88 4.29
C SER A 103 0.65 -18.76 4.02
N LYS A 104 1.47 -18.39 3.05
CA LYS A 104 2.69 -19.13 2.67
C LYS A 104 3.95 -18.50 3.29
N GLY A 105 3.81 -17.37 3.97
CA GLY A 105 4.94 -16.62 4.51
C GLY A 105 5.92 -16.17 3.42
N ILE A 106 7.19 -16.10 3.77
CA ILE A 106 8.26 -15.79 2.83
C ILE A 106 8.55 -17.02 1.98
N ARG A 107 8.46 -16.86 0.64
CA ARG A 107 8.76 -17.95 -0.29
C ARG A 107 10.24 -18.32 -0.19
N ASP A 108 10.52 -19.63 -0.28
CA ASP A 108 11.88 -20.19 -0.33
C ASP A 108 12.77 -19.76 0.86
N LEU A 109 12.15 -19.47 2.03
CA LEU A 109 12.85 -19.12 3.25
C LEU A 109 13.83 -20.19 3.73
N LEU A 110 13.45 -21.47 3.57
CA LEU A 110 14.29 -22.59 3.93
C LEU A 110 14.97 -23.17 2.68
N PRO A 111 16.27 -23.44 2.72
CA PRO A 111 16.94 -24.08 1.60
C PRO A 111 16.37 -25.49 1.38
N LYS A 112 16.13 -25.86 0.11
CA LYS A 112 15.69 -27.21 -0.29
C LYS A 112 16.81 -28.25 -0.28
N ILE A 113 17.98 -27.87 0.22
CA ILE A 113 19.18 -28.69 0.33
C ILE A 113 19.65 -28.69 1.79
N ASP A 114 20.52 -29.63 2.13
CA ASP A 114 21.14 -29.65 3.46
C ASP A 114 21.75 -28.31 3.85
N ARG A 115 21.57 -27.92 5.12
CA ARG A 115 21.98 -26.60 5.62
C ARG A 115 23.50 -26.38 5.52
N LYS A 116 24.30 -27.43 5.70
CA LYS A 116 25.77 -27.31 5.59
C LYS A 116 26.18 -27.06 4.15
N VAL A 117 25.54 -27.77 3.20
CA VAL A 117 25.75 -27.56 1.77
C VAL A 117 25.31 -26.17 1.34
N PHE A 118 24.17 -25.68 1.84
CA PHE A 118 23.71 -24.32 1.58
C PHE A 118 24.71 -23.29 2.09
N ASN A 119 25.13 -23.38 3.35
CA ASN A 119 26.08 -22.46 3.95
C ASN A 119 27.44 -22.46 3.22
N HIS A 120 27.92 -23.63 2.78
CA HIS A 120 29.12 -23.71 1.97
C HIS A 120 29.00 -22.99 0.63
N ARG A 121 27.87 -23.16 -0.07
CA ARG A 121 27.59 -22.45 -1.32
C ARG A 121 27.50 -20.94 -1.12
N VAL A 122 26.87 -20.49 -0.04
CA VAL A 122 26.80 -19.07 0.33
C VAL A 122 28.22 -18.50 0.55
N GLN A 123 29.07 -19.18 1.32
CA GLN A 123 30.45 -18.75 1.56
C GLN A 123 31.27 -18.68 0.26
N LEU A 124 31.08 -19.65 -0.64
CA LEU A 124 31.72 -19.63 -1.96
C LEU A 124 31.28 -18.42 -2.79
N ALA A 125 29.97 -18.19 -2.87
CA ALA A 125 29.39 -17.05 -3.58
C ALA A 125 29.93 -15.71 -3.03
N GLN A 126 29.98 -15.56 -1.70
CA GLN A 126 30.52 -14.37 -1.05
C GLN A 126 32.03 -14.16 -1.34
N ARG A 127 32.80 -15.25 -1.44
CA ARG A 127 34.22 -15.15 -1.87
C ARG A 127 34.35 -14.64 -3.29
N PHE A 128 33.58 -15.17 -4.22
CA PHE A 128 33.54 -14.71 -5.61
C PHE A 128 33.10 -13.26 -5.72
N SER A 129 32.05 -12.87 -5.01
CA SER A 129 31.57 -11.49 -4.98
C SER A 129 32.64 -10.51 -4.49
N ARG A 130 33.39 -10.86 -3.43
CA ARG A 130 34.49 -10.02 -2.91
C ARG A 130 35.66 -9.89 -3.90
N VAL A 131 35.99 -10.97 -4.60
CA VAL A 131 36.99 -10.93 -5.66
C VAL A 131 36.52 -10.04 -6.81
N PHE A 132 35.26 -10.20 -7.23
CA PHE A 132 34.70 -9.40 -8.29
C PHE A 132 34.65 -7.90 -7.93
N GLU A 133 34.22 -7.55 -6.70
CA GLU A 133 34.22 -6.18 -6.18
C GLU A 133 35.61 -5.55 -6.18
N LYS A 134 36.64 -6.33 -5.89
CA LYS A 134 38.04 -5.85 -5.93
C LYS A 134 38.51 -5.44 -7.33
N TYR A 135 38.03 -6.16 -8.38
CA TYR A 135 38.39 -5.87 -9.76
C TYR A 135 37.41 -4.86 -10.42
N PHE A 136 36.19 -4.78 -9.92
CA PHE A 136 35.13 -3.90 -10.43
C PHE A 136 34.50 -3.10 -9.27
N PRO A 137 35.21 -2.09 -8.71
CA PRO A 137 34.81 -1.36 -7.50
C PRO A 137 33.71 -0.32 -7.78
N HIS A 138 32.71 -0.69 -8.58
CA HIS A 138 31.55 0.17 -8.88
C HIS A 138 30.53 0.10 -7.73
N ASP A 139 29.83 1.22 -7.50
CA ASP A 139 28.87 1.32 -6.40
C ASP A 139 27.71 0.34 -6.54
N GLU A 140 27.29 0.01 -7.77
CA GLU A 140 26.27 -1.01 -8.04
C GLU A 140 26.71 -2.41 -7.60
N VAL A 141 28.00 -2.75 -7.77
CA VAL A 141 28.58 -4.06 -7.35
C VAL A 141 28.61 -4.16 -5.83
N LYS A 142 29.01 -3.08 -5.16
CA LYS A 142 29.02 -3.01 -3.69
C LYS A 142 27.61 -3.11 -3.13
N ALA A 143 26.65 -2.35 -3.71
CA ALA A 143 25.25 -2.37 -3.31
C ALA A 143 24.64 -3.77 -3.46
N TYR A 144 24.94 -4.50 -4.55
CA TYR A 144 24.47 -5.86 -4.75
C TYR A 144 25.04 -6.84 -3.70
N ALA A 145 26.33 -6.78 -3.42
CA ALA A 145 26.98 -7.62 -2.42
C ALA A 145 26.41 -7.36 -1.02
N GLN A 146 26.22 -6.10 -0.66
CA GLN A 146 25.60 -5.70 0.61
C GLN A 146 24.16 -6.18 0.72
N PHE A 147 23.34 -6.01 -0.32
CA PHE A 147 21.96 -6.48 -0.35
C PHE A 147 21.86 -8.00 -0.16
N TYR A 148 22.76 -8.76 -0.78
CA TYR A 148 22.81 -10.21 -0.61
C TYR A 148 23.16 -10.62 0.82
N ASP A 149 24.17 -10.00 1.44
CA ASP A 149 24.57 -10.25 2.82
C ASP A 149 23.48 -9.89 3.84
N GLU A 150 22.77 -8.80 3.61
CA GLU A 150 21.64 -8.37 4.45
C GLU A 150 20.46 -9.34 4.33
N THR A 151 20.18 -9.83 3.11
CA THR A 151 19.14 -10.83 2.86
C THR A 151 19.43 -12.13 3.63
N LEU A 152 20.67 -12.59 3.63
CA LEU A 152 21.07 -13.78 4.38
C LEU A 152 20.93 -13.58 5.90
N LYS A 153 21.35 -12.43 6.42
CA LYS A 153 21.18 -12.08 7.84
C LYS A 153 19.72 -12.00 8.24
N PHE A 154 18.87 -11.47 7.36
CA PHE A 154 17.43 -11.43 7.56
C PHE A 154 16.86 -12.85 7.68
N PHE A 155 17.20 -13.77 6.78
CA PHE A 155 16.72 -15.15 6.81
C PHE A 155 17.16 -15.94 8.04
N ASP A 156 18.31 -15.62 8.61
CA ASP A 156 18.82 -16.24 9.84
C ASP A 156 18.28 -15.57 11.13
N SER A 157 17.54 -14.48 11.00
CA SER A 157 17.04 -13.73 12.15
C SER A 157 15.68 -14.26 12.65
N LYS A 158 15.42 -14.12 13.95
CA LYS A 158 14.10 -14.42 14.54
C LYS A 158 12.98 -13.48 14.02
N THR A 159 13.36 -12.37 13.39
CA THR A 159 12.40 -11.41 12.83
C THR A 159 11.59 -11.97 11.67
N VAL A 160 12.10 -13.01 11.00
CA VAL A 160 11.36 -13.79 9.99
C VAL A 160 10.05 -14.36 10.54
N ASP A 161 10.01 -14.66 11.83
CA ASP A 161 8.81 -15.13 12.53
C ASP A 161 7.63 -14.14 12.44
N ALA A 162 7.90 -12.86 12.24
CA ALA A 162 6.86 -11.87 12.01
C ALA A 162 6.01 -12.17 10.76
N PHE A 163 6.60 -12.82 9.77
CA PHE A 163 5.93 -13.17 8.51
C PHE A 163 5.08 -14.45 8.59
N ASP A 164 5.17 -15.21 9.68
CA ASP A 164 4.37 -16.42 9.87
C ASP A 164 3.09 -16.12 10.65
N ILE A 165 1.99 -15.96 9.93
CA ILE A 165 0.67 -15.71 10.51
C ILE A 165 0.11 -16.91 11.31
N ASN A 166 0.69 -18.12 11.16
CA ASN A 166 0.26 -19.29 11.90
C ASN A 166 0.68 -19.24 13.38
N LYS A 167 1.65 -18.39 13.71
CA LYS A 167 2.04 -18.09 15.09
C LYS A 167 1.02 -17.27 15.87
N GLU A 168 0.01 -16.71 15.18
CA GLU A 168 -1.10 -16.04 15.84
C GLU A 168 -2.11 -17.01 16.44
N ALA A 169 -2.72 -16.61 17.56
CA ALA A 169 -3.78 -17.37 18.19
C ALA A 169 -4.95 -17.63 17.22
N PRO A 170 -5.61 -18.79 17.26
CA PRO A 170 -6.73 -19.10 16.36
C PRO A 170 -7.84 -18.04 16.37
N LYS A 171 -8.16 -17.48 17.55
CA LYS A 171 -9.13 -16.40 17.70
C LYS A 171 -8.72 -15.13 16.91
N ALA A 172 -7.46 -14.73 16.97
CA ALA A 172 -6.96 -13.59 16.21
C ALA A 172 -7.04 -13.86 14.70
N ARG A 173 -6.63 -15.06 14.25
CA ARG A 173 -6.74 -15.45 12.84
C ARG A 173 -8.18 -15.43 12.32
N SER A 174 -9.14 -15.91 13.13
CA SER A 174 -10.56 -15.96 12.73
C SER A 174 -11.18 -14.57 12.55
N LEU A 175 -10.72 -13.55 13.29
CA LEU A 175 -11.19 -12.16 13.12
C LEU A 175 -10.95 -11.61 11.72
N TYR A 176 -9.84 -11.98 11.11
CA TYR A 176 -9.46 -11.52 9.76
C TYR A 176 -10.03 -12.41 8.64
N GLY A 177 -10.61 -13.56 9.00
CA GLY A 177 -11.17 -14.52 8.07
C GLY A 177 -10.10 -15.28 7.27
N THR A 178 -10.56 -16.06 6.27
CA THR A 178 -9.72 -16.98 5.50
C THR A 178 -9.37 -16.48 4.10
N SER A 179 -9.84 -15.31 3.69
CA SER A 179 -9.51 -14.73 2.39
C SER A 179 -8.03 -14.34 2.31
N LYS A 180 -7.47 -14.27 1.09
CA LYS A 180 -6.09 -13.78 0.90
C LYS A 180 -5.91 -12.37 1.44
N PHE A 181 -6.92 -11.51 1.24
CA PHE A 181 -6.91 -10.14 1.72
C PHE A 181 -6.91 -10.06 3.25
N GLY A 182 -7.80 -10.81 3.91
CA GLY A 182 -7.87 -10.83 5.38
C GLY A 182 -6.56 -11.35 6.01
N ARG A 183 -5.99 -12.44 5.45
CA ARG A 183 -4.66 -12.92 5.88
C ARG A 183 -3.56 -11.90 5.61
N GLY A 184 -3.66 -11.14 4.51
CA GLY A 184 -2.76 -10.04 4.21
C GLY A 184 -2.83 -8.92 5.25
N LEU A 185 -4.02 -8.53 5.69
CA LEU A 185 -4.21 -7.55 6.76
C LEU A 185 -3.70 -8.05 8.12
N LEU A 186 -3.90 -9.35 8.43
CA LEU A 186 -3.31 -9.95 9.63
C LEU A 186 -1.79 -9.88 9.60
N LEU A 187 -1.17 -10.21 8.46
CA LEU A 187 0.28 -10.07 8.30
C LEU A 187 0.71 -8.60 8.43
N ALA A 188 -0.03 -7.65 7.83
CA ALA A 188 0.26 -6.22 7.95
C ALA A 188 0.28 -5.77 9.41
N ARG A 189 -0.71 -6.18 10.22
CA ARG A 189 -0.73 -5.87 11.66
C ARG A 189 0.51 -6.42 12.37
N ARG A 190 0.92 -7.68 12.10
CA ARG A 190 2.13 -8.26 12.68
C ARG A 190 3.38 -7.47 12.31
N LEU A 191 3.50 -7.08 11.03
CA LEU A 191 4.63 -6.30 10.55
C LEU A 191 4.69 -4.90 11.18
N LEU A 192 3.54 -4.27 11.46
CA LEU A 192 3.48 -3.01 12.23
C LEU A 192 4.02 -3.16 13.64
N GLU A 193 3.72 -4.27 14.34
CA GLU A 193 4.31 -4.57 15.65
C GLU A 193 5.84 -4.69 15.59
N HIS A 194 6.37 -5.15 14.46
CA HIS A 194 7.80 -5.20 14.17
C HIS A 194 8.35 -3.92 13.52
N LYS A 195 7.57 -2.83 13.57
CA LYS A 195 8.00 -1.48 13.14
C LYS A 195 8.30 -1.34 11.64
N VAL A 196 7.72 -2.18 10.79
CA VAL A 196 7.74 -1.96 9.34
C VAL A 196 7.00 -0.65 9.04
N ARG A 197 7.66 0.24 8.28
CA ARG A 197 7.16 1.63 8.11
C ARG A 197 6.05 1.75 7.09
N TYR A 198 6.13 1.03 5.99
CA TYR A 198 5.17 1.10 4.90
C TYR A 198 4.71 -0.30 4.48
N ILE A 199 3.41 -0.51 4.49
CA ILE A 199 2.84 -1.81 4.12
C ILE A 199 1.68 -1.57 3.17
N GLU A 200 1.70 -2.25 2.04
CA GLU A 200 0.61 -2.24 1.08
C GLU A 200 -0.03 -3.63 1.00
N VAL A 201 -1.38 -3.68 1.04
CA VAL A 201 -2.15 -4.90 0.90
C VAL A 201 -3.15 -4.73 -0.23
N THR A 202 -3.10 -5.60 -1.24
CA THR A 202 -3.95 -5.48 -2.43
C THR A 202 -5.15 -6.40 -2.41
N LEU A 203 -6.33 -5.86 -2.79
CA LEU A 203 -7.55 -6.62 -3.06
C LEU A 203 -7.97 -6.39 -4.52
N GLY A 204 -7.72 -7.37 -5.37
CA GLY A 204 -8.07 -7.31 -6.80
C GLY A 204 -9.46 -7.86 -7.12
N GLY A 205 -9.77 -7.94 -8.42
CA GLY A 205 -10.98 -8.61 -8.91
C GLY A 205 -12.24 -7.74 -8.97
N TRP A 206 -12.11 -6.43 -8.93
CA TRP A 206 -13.24 -5.48 -9.00
C TRP A 206 -13.86 -5.32 -10.39
N ASP A 207 -13.19 -5.78 -11.45
CA ASP A 207 -13.68 -5.63 -12.83
C ASP A 207 -14.89 -6.51 -13.18
N GLY A 208 -15.16 -7.52 -12.36
CA GLY A 208 -16.41 -8.25 -12.47
C GLY A 208 -17.65 -7.37 -12.39
N MET A 209 -17.54 -6.18 -11.79
CA MET A 209 -18.62 -5.18 -11.71
C MET A 209 -19.08 -4.65 -13.08
N HIS A 210 -18.30 -4.79 -14.14
CA HIS A 210 -18.76 -4.44 -15.50
C HIS A 210 -19.92 -5.29 -16.00
N ASN A 211 -20.01 -6.55 -15.54
CA ASN A 211 -20.95 -7.54 -16.01
C ASN A 211 -22.07 -7.86 -15.01
N GLY A 212 -22.21 -7.04 -13.97
CA GLY A 212 -23.24 -7.18 -12.94
C GLY A 212 -22.78 -6.72 -11.56
N MET A 213 -23.75 -6.49 -10.67
CA MET A 213 -23.46 -5.96 -9.33
C MET A 213 -22.98 -7.02 -8.34
N ASN A 214 -23.30 -8.32 -8.57
CA ASN A 214 -22.97 -9.41 -7.64
C ASN A 214 -21.46 -9.54 -7.38
N ALA A 215 -20.61 -9.30 -8.41
CA ALA A 215 -19.17 -9.32 -8.23
C ALA A 215 -18.68 -8.20 -7.29
N GLY A 216 -19.32 -7.04 -7.36
CA GLY A 216 -19.07 -5.93 -6.46
C GLY A 216 -19.49 -6.25 -5.02
N GLU A 217 -20.64 -6.87 -4.82
CA GLU A 217 -21.12 -7.30 -3.49
C GLU A 217 -20.15 -8.30 -2.85
N GLN A 218 -19.69 -9.29 -3.62
CA GLN A 218 -18.70 -10.26 -3.15
C GLN A 218 -17.41 -9.58 -2.72
N ARG A 219 -16.85 -8.68 -3.55
CA ARG A 219 -15.60 -7.96 -3.23
C ARG A 219 -15.76 -7.04 -2.02
N THR A 220 -16.91 -6.41 -1.91
CA THR A 220 -17.22 -5.57 -0.74
C THR A 220 -17.29 -6.40 0.54
N GLY A 221 -17.89 -7.59 0.49
CA GLY A 221 -17.89 -8.52 1.63
C GLY A 221 -16.48 -9.00 2.01
N GLU A 222 -15.62 -9.26 1.02
CA GLU A 222 -14.21 -9.60 1.27
C GLU A 222 -13.40 -8.44 1.87
N LEU A 223 -13.81 -7.19 1.63
CA LEU A 223 -13.19 -5.98 2.17
C LEU A 223 -13.67 -5.68 3.60
N ASP A 224 -15.00 -5.62 3.79
CA ASP A 224 -15.64 -5.01 4.97
C ASP A 224 -15.21 -5.66 6.28
N ALA A 225 -15.44 -6.96 6.44
CA ALA A 225 -15.16 -7.66 7.70
C ALA A 225 -13.67 -7.66 8.07
N PRO A 226 -12.73 -8.03 7.18
CA PRO A 226 -11.31 -8.03 7.52
C PRO A 226 -10.75 -6.62 7.76
N PHE A 227 -11.23 -5.61 7.01
CA PHE A 227 -10.76 -4.24 7.18
C PHE A 227 -11.28 -3.62 8.50
N ALA A 228 -12.54 -3.88 8.87
CA ALA A 228 -13.08 -3.50 10.17
C ALA A 228 -12.32 -4.18 11.32
N ALA A 229 -12.03 -5.48 11.20
CA ALA A 229 -11.20 -6.21 12.16
C ALA A 229 -9.80 -5.62 12.30
N PHE A 230 -9.17 -5.25 11.19
CA PHE A 230 -7.85 -4.61 11.16
C PHE A 230 -7.85 -3.29 11.92
N LEU A 231 -8.80 -2.40 11.63
CA LEU A 231 -8.92 -1.12 12.34
C LEU A 231 -9.17 -1.31 13.84
N GLY A 232 -10.04 -2.25 14.20
CA GLY A 232 -10.34 -2.58 15.60
C GLY A 232 -9.13 -3.15 16.35
N ASP A 233 -8.38 -4.05 15.72
CA ASP A 233 -7.18 -4.67 16.30
C ASP A 233 -6.05 -3.64 16.49
N LEU A 234 -5.83 -2.77 15.49
CA LEU A 234 -4.87 -1.67 15.60
C LEU A 234 -5.24 -0.70 16.73
N ASP A 235 -6.50 -0.35 16.85
CA ASP A 235 -6.98 0.56 17.89
C ASP A 235 -6.81 -0.04 19.29
N GLN A 236 -7.24 -1.30 19.50
CA GLN A 236 -7.11 -2.02 20.77
C GLN A 236 -5.63 -2.17 21.20
N ARG A 237 -4.71 -2.29 20.25
CA ARG A 237 -3.26 -2.38 20.51
C ARG A 237 -2.57 -1.02 20.64
N GLY A 238 -3.31 0.08 20.45
CA GLY A 238 -2.75 1.44 20.43
C GLY A 238 -1.93 1.76 19.18
N LEU A 239 -1.84 0.85 18.22
CA LEU A 239 -1.07 1.02 16.98
C LEU A 239 -1.71 2.02 16.02
N LEU A 240 -3.04 2.19 16.08
CA LEU A 240 -3.76 3.10 15.20
C LEU A 240 -3.35 4.57 15.39
N LYS A 241 -2.94 4.94 16.59
CA LYS A 241 -2.46 6.31 16.88
C LYS A 241 -1.20 6.69 16.09
N GLU A 242 -0.33 5.71 15.84
CA GLU A 242 0.95 5.90 15.16
C GLU A 242 0.93 5.41 13.70
N THR A 243 -0.19 4.86 13.24
CA THR A 243 -0.31 4.26 11.91
C THR A 243 -1.43 4.92 11.12
N MET A 244 -1.08 5.61 10.04
CA MET A 244 -2.07 6.06 9.07
C MET A 244 -2.49 4.88 8.19
N VAL A 245 -3.77 4.56 8.20
CA VAL A 245 -4.38 3.54 7.33
C VAL A 245 -5.07 4.24 6.18
N VAL A 246 -4.73 3.85 4.95
CA VAL A 246 -5.31 4.42 3.73
C VAL A 246 -5.96 3.33 2.91
N LEU A 247 -7.26 3.46 2.64
CA LEU A 247 -7.99 2.62 1.70
C LEU A 247 -8.27 3.44 0.44
N THR A 248 -7.76 3.01 -0.69
CA THR A 248 -7.94 3.71 -1.97
C THR A 248 -8.00 2.75 -3.15
N THR A 249 -8.38 3.27 -4.29
CA THR A 249 -8.45 2.56 -5.57
C THR A 249 -7.95 3.47 -6.69
N GLU A 250 -7.69 2.93 -7.88
CA GLU A 250 -7.21 3.72 -9.01
C GLU A 250 -8.27 4.61 -9.65
N PHE A 251 -9.55 4.27 -9.54
CA PHE A 251 -10.71 5.05 -9.96
C PHE A 251 -11.99 4.45 -9.38
N GLY A 252 -13.12 5.16 -9.51
CA GLY A 252 -14.43 4.72 -9.10
C GLY A 252 -15.18 3.93 -10.18
N ARG A 253 -16.47 3.78 -9.94
CA ARG A 253 -17.42 3.18 -10.88
C ARG A 253 -18.53 4.18 -11.21
N THR A 254 -19.08 4.11 -12.44
CA THR A 254 -20.11 5.02 -12.90
C THR A 254 -21.34 4.96 -11.99
N PRO A 255 -21.96 6.11 -11.62
CA PRO A 255 -23.24 6.12 -10.90
C PRO A 255 -24.35 5.45 -11.71
N LYS A 256 -24.32 5.56 -13.04
CA LYS A 256 -25.27 4.91 -13.95
C LYS A 256 -24.90 3.45 -14.17
N ILE A 257 -25.89 2.57 -14.11
CA ILE A 257 -25.76 1.16 -14.48
C ILE A 257 -25.67 1.05 -16.01
N ASN A 258 -24.75 0.25 -16.51
CA ASN A 258 -24.55 0.00 -17.93
C ASN A 258 -25.54 -1.06 -18.47
N GLN A 259 -25.49 -1.31 -19.78
CA GLN A 259 -26.39 -2.27 -20.45
C GLN A 259 -26.21 -3.73 -19.99
N ARG A 260 -25.09 -4.07 -19.34
CA ARG A 260 -24.80 -5.40 -18.81
C ARG A 260 -25.24 -5.57 -17.35
N GLY A 261 -25.96 -4.58 -16.79
CA GLY A 261 -26.36 -4.58 -15.38
C GLY A 261 -25.25 -4.26 -14.39
N GLY A 262 -24.10 -3.80 -14.89
CA GLY A 262 -22.92 -3.45 -14.09
C GLY A 262 -22.58 -1.97 -14.14
N ARG A 263 -21.34 -1.64 -13.76
CA ARG A 263 -20.81 -0.27 -13.72
C ARG A 263 -19.43 -0.19 -14.36
N ASP A 264 -19.23 0.81 -15.21
CA ASP A 264 -17.96 1.04 -15.90
C ASP A 264 -16.97 1.84 -15.06
N HIS A 265 -15.72 1.95 -15.51
CA HIS A 265 -14.70 2.76 -14.87
C HIS A 265 -15.09 4.24 -14.85
N PHE A 266 -14.91 4.88 -13.70
CA PHE A 266 -15.21 6.29 -13.54
C PHE A 266 -14.09 7.03 -12.80
N PRO A 267 -13.12 7.59 -13.54
CA PRO A 267 -11.99 8.33 -12.95
C PRO A 267 -12.38 9.75 -12.49
N GLY A 268 -13.54 10.27 -12.92
CA GLY A 268 -13.96 11.65 -12.68
C GLY A 268 -14.24 11.98 -11.21
N ALA A 269 -14.80 11.02 -10.46
CA ALA A 269 -15.02 11.16 -9.03
C ALA A 269 -15.00 9.79 -8.36
N PHE A 270 -14.22 9.63 -7.29
CA PHE A 270 -14.16 8.44 -6.46
C PHE A 270 -13.75 8.81 -5.04
N SER A 271 -13.68 7.83 -4.14
CA SER A 271 -13.37 8.09 -2.73
C SER A 271 -12.09 7.38 -2.29
N ALA A 272 -11.43 7.99 -1.31
CA ALA A 272 -10.42 7.33 -0.48
C ALA A 272 -10.81 7.49 0.99
N VAL A 273 -10.33 6.59 1.85
CA VAL A 273 -10.61 6.61 3.29
C VAL A 273 -9.28 6.62 4.04
N LEU A 274 -9.17 7.49 5.03
CA LEU A 274 -8.02 7.57 5.92
C LEU A 274 -8.47 7.33 7.35
N ALA A 275 -7.59 6.72 8.16
CA ALA A 275 -7.80 6.52 9.59
C ALA A 275 -6.48 6.49 10.34
N GLY A 276 -6.46 6.86 11.61
CA GLY A 276 -5.27 6.80 12.46
C GLY A 276 -4.13 7.71 12.03
N GLY A 277 -2.97 7.61 12.69
CA GLY A 277 -1.78 8.38 12.34
C GLY A 277 -2.00 9.90 12.31
N GLY A 278 -2.75 10.45 13.28
CA GLY A 278 -3.07 11.88 13.34
C GLY A 278 -4.29 12.32 12.50
N VAL A 279 -4.96 11.38 11.82
CA VAL A 279 -6.19 11.68 11.07
C VAL A 279 -7.33 12.02 12.02
N ASN A 280 -7.97 13.17 11.80
CA ASN A 280 -9.20 13.54 12.48
C ASN A 280 -10.37 12.78 11.83
N GLY A 281 -10.92 11.81 12.54
CA GLY A 281 -12.00 10.95 12.04
C GLY A 281 -13.39 11.57 12.18
N GLY A 282 -14.40 10.83 11.70
CA GLY A 282 -15.81 11.23 11.77
C GLY A 282 -16.21 12.27 10.72
N GLN A 283 -15.42 12.47 9.68
CA GLN A 283 -15.65 13.52 8.69
C GLN A 283 -15.68 13.02 7.24
N VAL A 284 -16.39 13.78 6.41
CA VAL A 284 -16.41 13.61 4.96
C VAL A 284 -15.91 14.90 4.32
N ILE A 285 -14.84 14.81 3.53
CA ILE A 285 -14.19 15.93 2.87
C ILE A 285 -14.56 15.93 1.39
N GLY A 286 -15.06 17.06 0.92
CA GLY A 286 -15.46 17.30 -0.46
C GLY A 286 -16.90 16.89 -0.76
N GLN A 287 -17.46 17.52 -1.81
CA GLN A 287 -18.83 17.33 -2.27
C GLN A 287 -18.88 17.04 -3.76
N THR A 288 -19.83 16.19 -4.15
CA THR A 288 -20.21 15.97 -5.55
C THR A 288 -21.57 16.56 -5.82
N ASP A 289 -21.95 16.68 -7.10
CA ASP A 289 -23.32 16.95 -7.48
C ASP A 289 -24.27 15.82 -7.02
N GLU A 290 -25.57 16.04 -7.08
CA GLU A 290 -26.60 15.06 -6.68
C GLU A 290 -26.49 13.73 -7.44
N LYS A 291 -25.94 13.75 -8.65
CA LYS A 291 -25.74 12.56 -9.49
C LYS A 291 -24.43 11.83 -9.16
N GLY A 292 -23.56 12.35 -8.29
CA GLY A 292 -22.25 11.79 -7.98
C GLY A 292 -21.26 11.83 -9.15
N ILE A 293 -21.50 12.71 -10.14
CA ILE A 293 -20.70 12.76 -11.38
C ILE A 293 -19.65 13.87 -11.32
N LYS A 294 -20.06 15.07 -10.87
CA LYS A 294 -19.17 16.25 -10.87
C LYS A 294 -18.71 16.55 -9.44
N ARG A 295 -17.43 16.73 -9.28
CA ARG A 295 -16.85 17.25 -8.04
C ARG A 295 -17.09 18.75 -7.94
N ALA A 296 -17.46 19.25 -6.78
CA ALA A 296 -17.66 20.68 -6.56
C ALA A 296 -16.38 21.46 -6.88
N LYS A 297 -16.55 22.71 -7.33
CA LYS A 297 -15.41 23.60 -7.59
C LYS A 297 -14.72 23.92 -6.25
N GLY A 298 -13.42 23.69 -6.16
CA GLY A 298 -12.65 23.88 -4.92
C GLY A 298 -12.43 22.61 -4.09
N ASP A 299 -13.26 21.58 -4.29
CA ASP A 299 -13.20 20.33 -3.53
C ASP A 299 -12.48 19.18 -4.26
N LYS A 300 -11.79 19.50 -5.35
CA LYS A 300 -11.12 18.47 -6.17
C LYS A 300 -9.84 18.01 -5.50
N ILE A 301 -9.78 16.72 -5.19
CA ILE A 301 -8.60 16.07 -4.62
C ILE A 301 -7.96 15.20 -5.69
N SER A 302 -6.69 15.39 -5.93
CA SER A 302 -5.90 14.61 -6.89
C SER A 302 -5.12 13.48 -6.20
N PRO A 303 -4.64 12.46 -6.94
CA PRO A 303 -3.68 11.49 -6.42
C PRO A 303 -2.42 12.15 -5.84
N GLN A 304 -1.98 13.26 -6.41
CA GLN A 304 -0.85 14.05 -5.91
C GLN A 304 -1.13 14.59 -4.51
N ASP A 305 -2.31 15.16 -4.28
CA ASP A 305 -2.70 15.69 -2.98
C ASP A 305 -2.77 14.59 -1.92
N LEU A 306 -3.31 13.42 -2.26
CA LEU A 306 -3.32 12.25 -1.39
C LEU A 306 -1.89 11.82 -1.01
N HIS A 307 -1.01 11.68 -2.00
CA HIS A 307 0.39 11.31 -1.77
C HIS A 307 1.14 12.32 -0.91
N THR A 308 0.97 13.62 -1.20
CA THR A 308 1.58 14.69 -0.40
C THR A 308 1.05 14.68 1.03
N THR A 309 -0.23 14.39 1.22
CA THR A 309 -0.85 14.25 2.55
C THR A 309 -0.25 13.09 3.34
N ILE A 310 -0.09 11.92 2.71
CA ILE A 310 0.52 10.74 3.36
C ILE A 310 2.01 11.01 3.63
N ALA A 311 2.73 11.61 2.68
CA ALA A 311 4.14 11.99 2.84
C ALA A 311 4.33 12.96 4.01
N HIS A 312 3.46 13.98 4.12
CA HIS A 312 3.45 14.92 5.23
C HIS A 312 3.23 14.21 6.59
N ALA A 313 2.28 13.30 6.67
CA ALA A 313 2.03 12.50 7.88
C ALA A 313 3.22 11.60 8.26
N LEU A 314 3.99 11.14 7.28
CA LEU A 314 5.23 10.37 7.51
C LEU A 314 6.42 11.26 7.87
N GLY A 315 6.28 12.59 7.86
CA GLY A 315 7.35 13.55 8.11
C GLY A 315 8.35 13.66 6.96
N LEU A 316 7.93 13.35 5.72
CA LEU A 316 8.80 13.49 4.55
C LEU A 316 8.88 14.95 4.10
N PRO A 317 10.03 15.42 3.59
CA PRO A 317 10.20 16.79 3.10
C PRO A 317 9.51 16.94 1.73
N VAL A 318 8.23 17.31 1.73
CA VAL A 318 7.38 17.38 0.51
C VAL A 318 7.83 18.45 -0.48
N ASP A 319 8.57 19.45 -0.02
CA ASP A 319 9.10 20.55 -0.84
C ASP A 319 10.55 20.32 -1.30
N GLU A 320 11.17 19.21 -0.88
CA GLU A 320 12.54 18.91 -1.25
C GLU A 320 12.61 18.33 -2.67
N ARG A 321 13.54 18.89 -3.46
CA ARG A 321 13.79 18.48 -4.83
C ARG A 321 14.86 17.40 -4.88
N ILE A 322 14.54 16.28 -5.52
CA ILE A 322 15.51 15.23 -5.86
C ILE A 322 15.70 15.18 -7.36
N HIS A 323 16.91 14.87 -7.78
CA HIS A 323 17.23 14.67 -9.18
C HIS A 323 17.23 13.17 -9.49
N GLY A 324 16.34 12.75 -10.38
CA GLY A 324 16.34 11.38 -10.93
C GLY A 324 17.28 11.25 -12.14
N SER A 325 17.18 10.12 -12.83
CA SER A 325 17.97 9.86 -14.05
C SER A 325 17.82 11.00 -15.06
N GLY A 326 18.94 11.47 -15.59
CA GLY A 326 18.98 12.58 -16.57
C GLY A 326 18.76 13.97 -15.95
N GLY A 327 18.97 14.14 -14.64
CA GLY A 327 18.95 15.44 -13.96
C GLY A 327 17.57 16.08 -13.82
N ARG A 328 16.48 15.34 -14.05
CA ARG A 328 15.11 15.86 -13.90
C ARG A 328 14.76 16.00 -12.44
N PRO A 329 14.14 17.13 -12.03
CA PRO A 329 13.70 17.32 -10.66
C PRO A 329 12.40 16.56 -10.38
N PHE A 330 12.34 15.91 -9.22
CA PHE A 330 11.17 15.22 -8.71
C PHE A 330 10.92 15.60 -7.24
N PHE A 331 9.67 15.53 -6.83
CA PHE A 331 9.22 15.77 -5.47
C PHE A 331 8.36 14.59 -5.02
N VAL A 332 8.41 14.22 -3.74
CA VAL A 332 7.43 13.28 -3.21
C VAL A 332 6.01 13.86 -3.33
N GLY A 333 5.05 13.05 -3.77
CA GLY A 333 3.69 13.56 -4.03
C GLY A 333 3.56 14.46 -5.26
N ASN A 334 4.65 14.65 -6.06
CA ASN A 334 4.62 15.36 -7.33
C ASN A 334 3.95 16.74 -7.26
N GLN A 335 4.34 17.54 -6.24
CA GLN A 335 3.85 18.91 -6.01
C GLN A 335 2.33 18.99 -5.72
N GLY A 336 1.71 17.95 -5.17
CA GLY A 336 0.36 18.01 -4.63
C GLY A 336 0.30 18.88 -3.36
N SER A 337 -0.91 19.22 -2.95
CA SER A 337 -1.16 19.98 -1.72
C SER A 337 -1.54 19.06 -0.58
N VAL A 338 -1.10 19.36 0.63
CA VAL A 338 -1.56 18.67 1.85
C VAL A 338 -3.04 18.97 2.08
N ILE A 339 -3.85 17.94 2.22
CA ILE A 339 -5.27 18.05 2.57
C ILE A 339 -5.37 18.32 4.07
N LYS A 340 -5.21 19.58 4.48
CA LYS A 340 -5.11 20.00 5.89
C LYS A 340 -6.31 19.56 6.71
N GLN A 341 -7.52 19.53 6.13
CA GLN A 341 -8.76 19.09 6.80
C GLN A 341 -8.66 17.67 7.36
N VAL A 342 -7.75 16.83 6.83
CA VAL A 342 -7.53 15.47 7.35
C VAL A 342 -6.98 15.51 8.79
N PHE A 343 -6.25 16.55 9.17
CA PHE A 343 -5.54 16.69 10.45
C PHE A 343 -6.16 17.77 11.38
N ALA A 344 -7.18 18.47 10.91
CA ALA A 344 -7.79 19.61 11.62
C ALA A 344 -8.90 19.19 12.61
#